data_b938d38cd03ac153786867d321f52ae3
#
_entry.id   b938d38cd03ac153786867d321f52ae3
#
_cell.length_a   1.000
_cell.length_b   1.000
_cell.length_c   1.000
_cell.angle_alpha   90.00
_cell.angle_beta   90.00
_cell.angle_gamma   90.00
#
_symmetry.space_group_name_H-M   'P 1'
#
loop_
_entity.id
_entity.type
_entity.pdbx_description
1 polymer ?
#
loop_
_entity_poly.entity_id
_entity_poly.type
_entity_poly.pdbx_seq_one_letter_code
_entity_poly.pdbx_strand_id
1 'polypeptide(L)'
;PYCTGDVFLGDETTTYGDLEIRHNGFVNASAGLDLLLANYPDAEQVVVTGASAGSVPTPLFAGLASDRYPDTTDIVTFGDSSRGYPDPRIVHAPIGSLWGTPTTFPASPISARWTPAASLPLATH
;
A
#
# COMPACT_ATOMS: atom_id res chain seq x y z
N PRO A 1 4.92 -5.71 -13.53
CA PRO A 1 6.27 -6.06 -13.07
C PRO A 1 6.79 -5.04 -12.06
N TYR A 2 7.45 -5.50 -11.03
CA TYR A 2 8.08 -4.65 -10.01
C TYR A 2 9.45 -4.16 -10.52
N CYS A 3 9.46 -3.03 -11.19
CA CYS A 3 10.65 -2.47 -11.82
C CYS A 3 11.17 -1.18 -11.14
N THR A 4 10.40 -0.60 -10.23
CA THR A 4 10.67 0.71 -9.64
C THR A 4 11.48 0.65 -8.34
N GLY A 5 11.58 -0.53 -7.72
CA GLY A 5 12.38 -0.77 -6.52
C GLY A 5 11.94 0.02 -5.27
N ASP A 6 10.68 0.43 -5.19
CA ASP A 6 10.13 1.38 -4.23
C ASP A 6 8.95 0.81 -3.40
N VAL A 7 8.85 -0.51 -3.30
CA VAL A 7 7.77 -1.26 -2.63
C VAL A 7 6.36 -0.79 -3.02
N PHE A 8 6.19 -0.32 -4.26
CA PHE A 8 4.94 0.23 -4.81
C PHE A 8 4.44 1.49 -4.09
N LEU A 9 5.32 2.24 -3.43
CA LEU A 9 4.97 3.45 -2.68
C LEU A 9 5.60 4.72 -3.24
N GLY A 10 6.48 4.61 -4.25
CA GLY A 10 7.20 5.74 -4.82
C GLY A 10 6.39 6.55 -5.83
N ASP A 11 6.60 7.85 -5.83
CA ASP A 11 6.06 8.84 -6.78
C ASP A 11 7.07 9.98 -7.00
N GLU A 12 8.35 9.64 -7.23
CA GLU A 12 9.39 10.64 -7.43
C GLU A 12 10.53 10.13 -8.32
N THR A 13 11.30 11.07 -8.85
CA THR A 13 12.56 10.78 -9.53
C THR A 13 13.73 11.18 -8.64
N THR A 14 14.57 10.21 -8.30
CA THR A 14 15.71 10.40 -7.39
C THR A 14 17.03 10.11 -8.09
N THR A 15 18.02 10.97 -7.86
CA THR A 15 19.37 10.80 -8.39
C THR A 15 20.27 10.09 -7.37
N TYR A 16 20.87 8.98 -7.79
CA TYR A 16 21.82 8.17 -7.02
C TYR A 16 23.21 8.26 -7.69
N GLY A 17 24.01 9.21 -7.27
CA GLY A 17 25.26 9.50 -7.98
C GLY A 17 25.00 9.99 -9.40
N ASP A 18 25.45 9.23 -10.40
CA ASP A 18 25.22 9.54 -11.83
C ASP A 18 23.97 8.87 -12.41
N LEU A 19 23.22 8.16 -11.59
CA LEU A 19 22.03 7.41 -12.01
C LEU A 19 20.75 8.08 -11.56
N GLU A 20 19.86 8.39 -12.51
CA GLU A 20 18.50 8.87 -12.26
C GLU A 20 17.53 7.68 -12.28
N ILE A 21 16.77 7.51 -11.20
CA ILE A 21 15.76 6.43 -11.07
C ILE A 21 14.39 7.05 -10.84
N ARG A 22 13.41 6.58 -11.58
CA ARG A 22 12.01 6.93 -11.42
C ARG A 22 11.31 5.93 -10.51
N HIS A 23 10.94 6.39 -9.33
CA HIS A 23 10.18 5.64 -8.36
C HIS A 23 8.68 5.90 -8.59
N ASN A 24 8.07 5.18 -9.50
CA ASN A 24 6.66 5.35 -9.90
C ASN A 24 5.77 4.18 -9.45
N GLY A 25 6.15 3.48 -8.41
CA GLY A 25 5.43 2.29 -7.94
C GLY A 25 4.02 2.58 -7.47
N PHE A 26 3.83 3.68 -6.74
CA PHE A 26 2.51 4.13 -6.30
C PHE A 26 1.60 4.53 -7.47
N VAL A 27 2.13 5.30 -8.42
CA VAL A 27 1.40 5.73 -9.62
C VAL A 27 0.96 4.52 -10.45
N ASN A 28 1.88 3.58 -10.68
CA ASN A 28 1.61 2.37 -11.46
C ASN A 28 0.57 1.46 -10.80
N ALA A 29 0.69 1.26 -9.49
CA ALA A 29 -0.26 0.43 -8.75
C ALA A 29 -1.64 1.08 -8.63
N SER A 30 -1.69 2.41 -8.45
CA SER A 30 -2.93 3.18 -8.46
C SER A 30 -3.65 3.11 -9.82
N ALA A 31 -2.91 3.25 -10.93
CA ALA A 31 -3.46 3.07 -12.27
C ALA A 31 -4.00 1.65 -12.48
N GLY A 32 -3.33 0.63 -11.92
CA GLY A 32 -3.83 -0.75 -11.92
C GLY A 32 -5.14 -0.90 -11.17
N LEU A 33 -5.28 -0.25 -10.02
CA LEU A 33 -6.53 -0.24 -9.24
C LEU A 33 -7.66 0.49 -10.00
N ASP A 34 -7.36 1.62 -10.66
CA ASP A 34 -8.33 2.34 -11.48
C ASP A 34 -8.82 1.50 -12.66
N LEU A 35 -7.91 0.77 -13.31
CA LEU A 35 -8.26 -0.16 -14.38
C LEU A 35 -9.13 -1.32 -13.87
N LEU A 36 -8.83 -1.84 -12.68
CA LEU A 36 -9.62 -2.89 -12.06
C LEU A 36 -11.05 -2.40 -11.80
N LEU A 37 -11.20 -1.22 -11.19
CA LEU A 37 -12.51 -0.60 -10.94
C LEU A 37 -13.29 -0.35 -12.23
N ALA A 38 -12.63 0.15 -13.29
CA ALA A 38 -13.26 0.41 -14.58
C ALA A 38 -13.80 -0.86 -15.26
N ASN A 39 -13.15 -2.01 -15.05
CA ASN A 39 -13.57 -3.28 -15.65
C ASN A 39 -14.52 -4.09 -14.75
N TYR A 40 -14.47 -3.89 -13.44
CA TYR A 40 -15.24 -4.65 -12.44
C TYR A 40 -15.83 -3.73 -11.37
N PRO A 41 -16.67 -2.74 -11.74
CA PRO A 41 -17.19 -1.74 -10.80
C PRO A 41 -18.10 -2.33 -9.72
N ASP A 42 -18.78 -3.43 -10.03
CA ASP A 42 -19.76 -4.09 -9.16
C ASP A 42 -19.18 -5.40 -8.55
N ALA A 43 -17.88 -5.48 -8.35
CA ALA A 43 -17.28 -6.66 -7.75
C ALA A 43 -17.84 -6.90 -6.33
N GLU A 44 -18.28 -8.11 -6.04
CA GLU A 44 -18.75 -8.50 -4.70
C GLU A 44 -17.59 -8.52 -3.70
N GLN A 45 -16.39 -8.91 -4.16
CA GLN A 45 -15.19 -8.96 -3.34
C GLN A 45 -13.96 -8.53 -4.14
N VAL A 46 -13.10 -7.76 -3.49
CA VAL A 46 -11.76 -7.41 -3.98
C VAL A 46 -10.71 -7.88 -2.97
N VAL A 47 -9.75 -8.68 -3.44
CA VAL A 47 -8.64 -9.18 -2.62
C VAL A 47 -7.38 -8.43 -2.97
N VAL A 48 -6.84 -7.68 -1.99
CA VAL A 48 -5.54 -7.00 -2.10
C VAL A 48 -4.49 -7.86 -1.41
N THR A 49 -3.58 -8.42 -2.19
CA THR A 49 -2.57 -9.33 -1.66
C THR A 49 -1.18 -9.01 -2.19
N GLY A 50 -0.16 -9.38 -1.43
CA GLY A 50 1.23 -9.22 -1.81
C GLY A 50 2.17 -10.03 -0.94
N ALA A 51 3.34 -10.36 -1.50
CA ALA A 51 4.39 -11.06 -0.78
C ALA A 51 5.65 -10.20 -0.69
N SER A 52 6.40 -10.28 0.42
CA SER A 52 7.63 -9.53 0.67
C SER A 52 7.46 -8.03 0.40
N ALA A 53 8.20 -7.43 -0.52
CA ALA A 53 8.06 -6.04 -0.93
C ALA A 53 6.61 -5.66 -1.33
N GLY A 54 5.87 -6.59 -1.96
CA GLY A 54 4.48 -6.39 -2.33
C GLY A 54 3.50 -6.42 -1.15
N SER A 55 3.88 -7.00 -0.02
CA SER A 55 3.03 -7.02 1.17
C SER A 55 3.06 -5.70 1.96
N VAL A 56 4.11 -4.91 1.79
CA VAL A 56 4.27 -3.61 2.47
C VAL A 56 3.12 -2.65 2.14
N PRO A 57 2.72 -2.47 0.87
CA PRO A 57 1.67 -1.53 0.50
C PRO A 57 0.25 -2.11 0.60
N THR A 58 0.06 -3.40 0.92
CA THR A 58 -1.28 -4.01 0.92
C THR A 58 -2.30 -3.29 1.79
N PRO A 59 -2.00 -2.82 3.01
CA PRO A 59 -2.97 -2.08 3.81
C PRO A 59 -3.39 -0.76 3.18
N LEU A 60 -2.44 -0.06 2.53
CA LEU A 60 -2.71 1.17 1.81
C LEU A 60 -3.64 0.93 0.63
N PHE A 61 -3.31 -0.03 -0.24
CA PHE A 61 -4.13 -0.32 -1.42
C PHE A 61 -5.48 -0.93 -1.06
N ALA A 62 -5.60 -1.64 0.06
CA ALA A 62 -6.89 -2.06 0.59
C ALA A 62 -7.75 -0.84 1.01
N GLY A 63 -7.14 0.14 1.67
CA GLY A 63 -7.80 1.41 1.99
C GLY A 63 -8.26 2.16 0.74
N LEU A 64 -7.37 2.31 -0.26
CA LEU A 64 -7.69 2.97 -1.53
C LEU A 64 -8.78 2.21 -2.32
N ALA A 65 -8.80 0.90 -2.27
CA ALA A 65 -9.87 0.10 -2.87
C ALA A 65 -11.20 0.35 -2.14
N SER A 66 -11.20 0.33 -0.82
CA SER A 66 -12.39 0.60 -0.03
C SER A 66 -12.96 2.03 -0.23
N ASP A 67 -12.10 3.01 -0.53
CA ASP A 67 -12.54 4.37 -0.83
C ASP A 67 -13.16 4.52 -2.24
N ARG A 68 -12.82 3.60 -3.16
CA ARG A 68 -13.20 3.69 -4.58
C ARG A 68 -14.32 2.75 -4.97
N TYR A 69 -14.44 1.60 -4.31
CA TYR A 69 -15.50 0.63 -4.53
C TYR A 69 -16.76 0.98 -3.73
N PRO A 70 -17.94 0.50 -4.15
CA PRO A 70 -19.18 0.63 -3.36
C PRO A 70 -19.03 0.00 -1.97
N ASP A 71 -19.75 0.55 -0.97
CA ASP A 71 -19.78 0.00 0.40
C ASP A 71 -20.24 -1.47 0.48
N THR A 72 -20.87 -1.96 -0.57
CA THR A 72 -21.30 -3.36 -0.71
C THR A 72 -20.18 -4.32 -1.13
N THR A 73 -19.03 -3.78 -1.58
CA THR A 73 -17.90 -4.61 -1.98
C THR A 73 -17.07 -5.00 -0.74
N ASP A 74 -16.85 -6.29 -0.57
CA ASP A 74 -16.00 -6.83 0.50
C ASP A 74 -14.52 -6.67 0.14
N ILE A 75 -13.79 -5.86 0.90
CA ILE A 75 -12.35 -5.63 0.68
C ILE A 75 -11.55 -6.48 1.66
N VAL A 76 -10.88 -7.49 1.13
CA VAL A 76 -10.02 -8.40 1.91
C VAL A 76 -8.55 -8.08 1.62
N THR A 77 -7.72 -8.03 2.66
CA THR A 77 -6.28 -7.82 2.51
C THR A 77 -5.48 -8.95 3.15
N PHE A 78 -4.45 -9.40 2.42
CA PHE A 78 -3.52 -10.40 2.91
C PHE A 78 -2.09 -10.05 2.47
N GLY A 79 -1.23 -9.73 3.43
CA GLY A 79 0.20 -9.48 3.21
C GLY A 79 1.05 -10.62 3.78
N ASP A 80 1.85 -11.26 2.93
CA ASP A 80 2.77 -12.32 3.35
C ASP A 80 4.21 -11.82 3.43
N SER A 81 4.92 -12.25 4.49
CA SER A 81 6.36 -12.02 4.68
C SER A 81 6.76 -10.55 4.89
N SER A 82 5.85 -9.67 5.29
CA SER A 82 6.21 -8.39 5.91
C SER A 82 5.40 -8.17 7.18
N ARG A 83 6.03 -7.51 8.15
CA ARG A 83 5.35 -7.00 9.34
C ARG A 83 5.17 -5.50 9.19
N GLY A 84 4.18 -4.93 9.88
CA GLY A 84 4.16 -3.48 10.09
C GLY A 84 5.49 -3.05 10.71
N TYR A 85 6.15 -2.07 10.10
CA TYR A 85 7.43 -1.56 10.58
C TYR A 85 7.16 -0.51 11.66
N PRO A 86 7.36 -0.83 12.96
CA PRO A 86 6.99 0.07 14.04
C PRO A 86 7.96 1.25 14.18
N ASP A 87 9.17 1.16 13.63
CA ASP A 87 10.15 2.24 13.70
C ASP A 87 10.14 3.08 12.42
N PRO A 88 9.57 4.30 12.48
CA PRO A 88 9.49 5.17 11.31
C PRO A 88 10.86 5.59 10.75
N ARG A 89 11.93 5.52 11.55
CA ARG A 89 13.28 5.91 11.12
C ARG A 89 13.89 4.90 10.16
N ILE A 90 13.50 3.64 10.24
CA ILE A 90 14.09 2.56 9.44
C ILE A 90 13.47 2.48 8.05
N VAL A 91 12.17 2.67 7.95
CA VAL A 91 11.43 2.45 6.70
C VAL A 91 10.77 3.75 6.19
N HIS A 92 10.11 4.51 7.06
CA HIS A 92 9.35 5.67 6.65
C HIS A 92 10.25 6.82 6.17
N ALA A 93 11.41 7.06 6.82
CA ALA A 93 12.29 8.13 6.43
C ALA A 93 12.95 7.87 5.05
N PRO A 94 13.55 6.70 4.76
CA PRO A 94 14.03 6.39 3.42
C PRO A 94 12.94 6.39 2.36
N ILE A 95 11.78 5.81 2.67
CA ILE A 95 10.64 5.75 1.74
C ILE A 95 10.14 7.16 1.41
N GLY A 96 9.93 7.99 2.43
CA GLY A 96 9.45 9.35 2.24
C GLY A 96 10.46 10.27 1.55
N SER A 97 11.76 10.15 1.89
CA SER A 97 12.79 11.05 1.40
C SER A 97 13.39 10.66 0.05
N LEU A 98 13.45 9.36 -0.28
CA LEU A 98 14.07 8.87 -1.49
C LEU A 98 13.07 8.51 -2.59
N TRP A 99 11.88 8.13 -2.21
CA TRP A 99 10.88 7.64 -3.17
C TRP A 99 9.68 8.58 -3.30
N GLY A 100 9.65 9.70 -2.56
CA GLY A 100 8.56 10.67 -2.63
C GLY A 100 7.21 10.08 -2.30
N THR A 101 7.17 9.13 -1.38
CA THR A 101 5.89 8.54 -0.95
C THR A 101 4.98 9.67 -0.49
N PRO A 102 3.76 9.80 -1.05
CA PRO A 102 2.86 10.88 -0.70
C PRO A 102 2.68 10.94 0.82
N THR A 103 3.17 12.01 1.45
CA THR A 103 3.07 12.21 2.90
C THR A 103 1.65 12.56 3.33
N THR A 104 0.83 12.91 2.37
CA THR A 104 -0.60 13.14 2.53
C THR A 104 -1.36 12.02 1.81
N PHE A 105 -1.43 10.86 2.44
CA PHE A 105 -2.59 10.04 2.14
C PHE A 105 -3.81 10.89 2.48
N PRO A 106 -4.78 11.05 1.54
CA PRO A 106 -6.01 11.73 1.89
C PRO A 106 -6.48 11.11 3.20
N ALA A 107 -6.85 11.97 4.15
CA ALA A 107 -7.40 11.50 5.43
C ALA A 107 -8.67 10.72 5.11
N SER A 108 -8.50 9.45 4.77
CA SER A 108 -9.60 8.56 4.52
C SER A 108 -10.36 8.38 5.82
N PRO A 109 -11.70 8.39 5.80
CA PRO A 109 -12.51 7.97 6.93
C PRO A 109 -12.09 6.60 7.48
N ILE A 110 -11.41 5.79 6.65
CA ILE A 110 -10.88 4.47 7.03
C ILE A 110 -9.67 4.59 7.96
N SER A 111 -8.82 5.60 7.83
CA SER A 111 -7.75 5.83 8.81
C SER A 111 -8.31 6.10 10.21
N ALA A 112 -9.53 6.62 10.31
CA ALA A 112 -10.25 6.82 11.57
C ALA A 112 -10.97 5.53 12.06
N ARG A 113 -11.20 4.55 11.18
CA ARG A 113 -11.84 3.27 11.51
C ARG A 113 -10.85 2.15 11.81
N TRP A 114 -9.59 2.32 11.42
CA TRP A 114 -8.56 1.31 11.68
C TRP A 114 -8.02 1.47 13.10
N THR A 115 -8.76 1.00 14.09
CA THR A 115 -8.19 0.65 15.38
C THR A 115 -7.45 -0.68 15.17
N PRO A 116 -6.14 -0.77 15.46
CA PRO A 116 -5.46 -2.07 15.45
C PRO A 116 -6.26 -3.01 16.34
N ALA A 117 -6.72 -4.12 15.78
CA ALA A 117 -7.31 -5.16 16.61
C ALA A 117 -6.32 -5.46 17.74
N ALA A 118 -6.78 -5.35 18.96
CA ALA A 118 -5.96 -5.62 20.14
C ALA A 118 -5.26 -6.96 19.90
N SER A 119 -3.94 -6.97 20.01
CA SER A 119 -3.10 -8.14 19.84
C SER A 119 -3.72 -9.30 20.62
N LEU A 120 -4.19 -10.31 19.90
CA LEU A 120 -4.62 -11.56 20.52
C LEU A 120 -3.46 -12.07 21.37
N PRO A 121 -3.68 -12.45 22.63
CA PRO A 121 -2.62 -13.01 23.46
C PRO A 121 -2.11 -14.28 22.77
N LEU A 122 -0.79 -14.35 22.58
CA LEU A 122 -0.12 -15.57 22.13
C LEU A 122 -0.51 -16.70 23.12
N ALA A 123 -1.21 -17.70 22.60
CA ALA A 123 -1.42 -18.92 23.36
C ALA A 123 -0.04 -19.55 23.64
N THR A 124 0.37 -19.57 24.89
CA THR A 124 1.56 -20.31 25.34
C THR A 124 1.19 -21.78 25.33
N HIS A 125 1.81 -22.54 24.44
CA HIS A 125 1.92 -24.01 24.53
C HIS A 125 3.27 -24.37 25.07
#